data_349dab0aaee60c3d28423e3bc6daccea
#
_entry.id   349dab0aaee60c3d28423e3bc6daccea
#
_cell.length_a   1.000
_cell.length_b   1.000
_cell.length_c   1.000
_cell.angle_alpha   90.00
_cell.angle_beta   90.00
_cell.angle_gamma   90.00
#
_symmetry.space_group_name_H-M   'P 1'
#
loop_
_entity.id
_entity.type
_entity.pdbx_description
1 polymer ?
#
loop_
_entity_poly.entity_id
_entity_poly.type
_entity_poly.pdbx_seq_one_letter_code
_entity_poly.pdbx_strand_id
1 'polypeptide(L)'
;MRPAEGVKPKLMWLDCSANWVRFSYPDSIRYYVNKCREAGMTALVLDVKGTSSEVVYPSEYAPQVREWKGFTRPDFDFVGTFVDAAHDAGLEIYGSFNTFAEGNGVFRRGLIYDGHPEWQAVNYVPGKGLMPQLEIPDKKVLFANPALSAVQDHEIAIFKEVAQKYDFDGLLLDRGRYD
;
A
#
# COMPACT_ATOMS: atom_id res chain seq x y z
N MET A 1 13.16 6.84 -17.06
CA MET A 1 13.74 6.44 -18.38
C MET A 1 13.04 5.14 -18.80
N ARG A 2 12.30 5.12 -19.91
CA ARG A 2 11.66 3.87 -20.38
C ARG A 2 12.73 2.81 -20.67
N PRO A 3 12.46 1.51 -20.37
CA PRO A 3 13.38 0.46 -20.74
C PRO A 3 13.75 0.54 -22.23
N ALA A 4 14.99 0.26 -22.57
CA ALA A 4 15.42 0.23 -23.97
C ALA A 4 14.54 -0.74 -24.77
N GLU A 5 14.22 -0.39 -26.02
CA GLU A 5 13.36 -1.17 -26.89
C GLU A 5 13.86 -2.62 -26.98
N GLY A 6 13.01 -3.60 -26.64
CA GLY A 6 13.35 -5.03 -26.62
C GLY A 6 13.74 -5.61 -25.25
N VAL A 7 13.93 -4.81 -24.21
CA VAL A 7 14.17 -5.30 -22.85
C VAL A 7 12.84 -5.59 -22.16
N LYS A 8 12.63 -6.86 -21.76
CA LYS A 8 11.44 -7.23 -20.95
C LYS A 8 11.55 -6.57 -19.58
N PRO A 9 10.52 -5.82 -19.11
CA PRO A 9 10.52 -5.23 -17.78
C PRO A 9 10.57 -6.33 -16.72
N LYS A 10 11.40 -6.12 -15.69
CA LYS A 10 11.52 -6.98 -14.51
C LYS A 10 11.25 -6.13 -13.30
N LEU A 11 10.14 -6.41 -12.62
CA LEU A 11 9.68 -5.65 -11.45
C LEU A 11 9.96 -6.43 -10.17
N MET A 12 10.42 -5.74 -9.13
CA MET A 12 10.51 -6.26 -7.76
C MET A 12 9.43 -5.61 -6.90
N TRP A 13 8.55 -6.43 -6.33
CA TRP A 13 7.56 -5.98 -5.37
C TRP A 13 8.18 -5.89 -3.98
N LEU A 14 8.06 -4.73 -3.36
CA LEU A 14 8.59 -4.41 -2.05
C LEU A 14 7.43 -4.36 -1.03
N ASP A 15 7.11 -5.51 -0.43
CA ASP A 15 6.14 -5.61 0.66
C ASP A 15 6.71 -4.92 1.91
N CYS A 16 6.16 -3.74 2.24
CA CYS A 16 6.62 -2.95 3.38
C CYS A 16 6.35 -3.63 4.72
N SER A 17 5.24 -4.36 4.85
CA SER A 17 4.86 -5.02 6.09
C SER A 17 5.75 -6.24 6.40
N ALA A 18 6.11 -7.01 5.38
CA ALA A 18 7.01 -8.15 5.50
C ALA A 18 8.47 -7.72 5.75
N ASN A 19 8.87 -6.56 5.22
CA ASN A 19 10.23 -6.04 5.31
C ASN A 19 10.36 -4.82 6.22
N TRP A 20 9.42 -4.61 7.15
CA TRP A 20 9.32 -3.42 7.97
C TRP A 20 10.63 -3.01 8.63
N VAL A 21 11.30 -3.93 9.32
CA VAL A 21 12.59 -3.69 9.99
C VAL A 21 13.71 -3.42 8.98
N ARG A 22 13.74 -4.18 7.87
CA ARG A 22 14.76 -4.02 6.84
C ARG A 22 14.74 -2.65 6.19
N PHE A 23 13.55 -2.09 5.98
CA PHE A 23 13.35 -0.78 5.34
C PHE A 23 13.28 0.38 6.34
N SER A 24 13.61 0.15 7.62
CA SER A 24 13.50 1.17 8.65
C SER A 24 14.64 2.17 8.72
N TYR A 25 15.61 2.09 7.82
CA TYR A 25 16.76 2.99 7.78
C TYR A 25 17.10 3.38 6.33
N PRO A 26 17.42 4.67 6.06
CA PRO A 26 17.73 5.13 4.70
C PRO A 26 18.85 4.35 4.01
N ASP A 27 19.93 4.03 4.72
CA ASP A 27 21.04 3.26 4.14
C ASP A 27 20.66 1.83 3.79
N SER A 28 19.78 1.21 4.60
CA SER A 28 19.21 -0.11 4.26
C SER A 28 18.35 -0.05 3.00
N ILE A 29 17.53 0.99 2.84
CA ILE A 29 16.72 1.18 1.63
C ILE A 29 17.64 1.28 0.41
N ARG A 30 18.64 2.15 0.43
CA ARG A 30 19.63 2.29 -0.66
C ARG A 30 20.35 0.97 -0.96
N TYR A 31 20.74 0.23 0.07
CA TYR A 31 21.37 -1.07 -0.10
C TYR A 31 20.46 -2.05 -0.86
N TYR A 32 19.18 -2.20 -0.46
CA TYR A 32 18.27 -3.15 -1.12
C TYR A 32 17.87 -2.70 -2.52
N VAL A 33 17.69 -1.40 -2.76
CA VAL A 33 17.46 -0.85 -4.10
C VAL A 33 18.63 -1.17 -5.03
N ASN A 34 19.87 -0.96 -4.58
CA ASN A 34 21.06 -1.30 -5.36
C ASN A 34 21.14 -2.82 -5.64
N LYS A 35 20.75 -3.67 -4.66
CA LYS A 35 20.67 -5.12 -4.90
C LYS A 35 19.63 -5.50 -5.97
N CYS A 36 18.52 -4.82 -6.03
CA CYS A 36 17.54 -4.98 -7.11
C CYS A 36 18.16 -4.60 -8.47
N ARG A 37 18.87 -3.48 -8.53
CA ARG A 37 19.58 -3.05 -9.75
C ARG A 37 20.64 -4.08 -10.18
N GLU A 38 21.49 -4.55 -9.26
CA GLU A 38 22.50 -5.57 -9.51
C GLU A 38 21.89 -6.89 -10.02
N ALA A 39 20.70 -7.25 -9.53
CA ALA A 39 19.94 -8.42 -9.98
C ALA A 39 19.25 -8.21 -11.34
N GLY A 40 19.42 -7.05 -11.97
CA GLY A 40 18.89 -6.75 -13.30
C GLY A 40 17.38 -6.40 -13.29
N MET A 41 16.84 -5.93 -12.16
CA MET A 41 15.50 -5.34 -12.13
C MET A 41 15.51 -4.03 -12.92
N THR A 42 14.36 -3.69 -13.51
CA THR A 42 14.14 -2.45 -14.24
C THR A 42 13.22 -1.50 -13.50
N ALA A 43 12.40 -2.03 -12.59
CA ALA A 43 11.45 -1.24 -11.81
C ALA A 43 11.19 -1.86 -10.42
N LEU A 44 10.71 -1.02 -9.51
CA LEU A 44 10.28 -1.39 -8.17
C LEU A 44 8.78 -1.09 -8.03
N VAL A 45 8.08 -1.90 -7.25
CA VAL A 45 6.70 -1.63 -6.80
C VAL A 45 6.74 -1.54 -5.28
N LEU A 46 6.52 -0.37 -4.72
CA LEU A 46 6.54 -0.09 -3.29
C LEU A 46 5.13 -0.11 -2.72
N ASP A 47 4.85 -0.92 -1.71
CA ASP A 47 3.59 -0.85 -0.98
C ASP A 47 3.50 0.45 -0.18
N VAL A 48 2.60 1.34 -0.60
CA VAL A 48 2.37 2.65 0.04
C VAL A 48 1.18 2.61 0.99
N LYS A 49 0.10 1.92 0.61
CA LYS A 49 -1.10 1.71 1.43
C LYS A 49 -1.29 0.23 1.72
N GLY A 50 -1.31 -0.12 3.00
CA GLY A 50 -1.55 -1.47 3.49
C GLY A 50 -3.03 -1.89 3.47
N THR A 51 -3.33 -3.11 3.94
CA THR A 51 -4.70 -3.64 4.04
C THR A 51 -5.45 -3.15 5.28
N SER A 52 -4.83 -2.32 6.10
CA SER A 52 -5.39 -1.74 7.34
C SER A 52 -5.72 -0.26 7.19
N SER A 53 -5.97 0.23 5.98
CA SER A 53 -6.19 1.67 5.68
C SER A 53 -4.96 2.54 5.87
N GLU A 54 -3.89 2.01 6.45
CA GLU A 54 -2.73 2.80 6.84
C GLU A 54 -1.77 2.97 5.67
N VAL A 55 -1.15 4.15 5.64
CA VAL A 55 -0.12 4.52 4.66
C VAL A 55 1.26 4.64 5.34
N VAL A 56 2.34 4.49 4.57
CA VAL A 56 3.71 4.52 5.09
C VAL A 56 4.34 5.92 5.13
N TYR A 57 3.59 6.95 4.82
CA TYR A 57 3.99 8.36 4.78
C TYR A 57 3.03 9.24 5.59
N PRO A 58 3.40 10.47 5.98
CA PRO A 58 2.48 11.42 6.62
C PRO A 58 1.37 11.84 5.65
N SER A 59 0.13 11.48 5.95
CA SER A 59 -1.06 11.75 5.13
C SER A 59 -2.07 12.60 5.90
N GLU A 60 -2.82 13.42 5.17
CA GLU A 60 -3.97 14.16 5.68
C GLU A 60 -5.27 13.33 5.64
N TYR A 61 -5.26 12.25 4.86
CA TYR A 61 -6.46 11.45 4.55
C TYR A 61 -6.46 10.05 5.17
N ALA A 62 -5.28 9.51 5.50
CA ALA A 62 -5.15 8.15 6.03
C ALA A 62 -4.19 8.11 7.23
N PRO A 63 -4.43 7.21 8.21
CA PRO A 63 -3.50 7.03 9.32
C PRO A 63 -2.12 6.60 8.83
N GLN A 64 -1.07 7.20 9.37
CA GLN A 64 0.30 6.75 9.10
C GLN A 64 0.67 5.57 9.99
N VAL A 65 1.09 4.44 9.38
CA VAL A 65 1.70 3.34 10.14
C VAL A 65 3.13 3.73 10.55
N ARG A 66 3.40 3.72 11.84
CA ARG A 66 4.73 3.98 12.44
C ARG A 66 5.29 2.78 13.19
N GLU A 67 4.42 1.89 13.61
CA GLU A 67 4.76 0.67 14.34
C GLU A 67 4.14 -0.54 13.63
N TRP A 68 4.94 -1.60 13.47
CA TRP A 68 4.48 -2.85 12.93
C TRP A 68 5.15 -4.02 13.67
N LYS A 69 4.35 -4.92 14.22
CA LYS A 69 4.81 -6.12 14.95
C LYS A 69 5.82 -5.81 16.06
N GLY A 70 5.59 -4.75 16.83
CA GLY A 70 6.43 -4.37 17.96
C GLY A 70 7.67 -3.55 17.60
N PHE A 71 7.87 -3.18 16.34
CA PHE A 71 8.98 -2.34 15.93
C PHE A 71 8.48 -0.98 15.43
N THR A 72 8.92 0.08 16.11
CA THR A 72 8.66 1.46 15.70
C THR A 72 9.76 1.94 14.78
N ARG A 73 9.39 2.35 13.56
CA ARG A 73 10.32 2.90 12.59
C ARG A 73 10.79 4.30 13.01
N PRO A 74 12.10 4.61 12.89
CA PRO A 74 12.60 5.98 13.03
C PRO A 74 11.89 6.96 12.11
N ASP A 75 11.86 8.24 12.51
CA ASP A 75 11.20 9.28 11.72
C ASP A 75 12.11 9.76 10.58
N PHE A 76 11.71 9.52 9.36
CA PHE A 76 12.34 10.03 8.15
C PHE A 76 11.34 9.92 6.98
N ASP A 77 11.61 10.61 5.88
CA ASP A 77 10.80 10.49 4.66
C ASP A 77 11.05 9.14 3.98
N PHE A 78 10.23 8.17 4.38
CA PHE A 78 10.33 6.78 3.93
C PHE A 78 10.10 6.63 2.43
N VAL A 79 9.01 7.24 1.92
CA VAL A 79 8.63 7.13 0.51
C VAL A 79 9.61 7.91 -0.36
N GLY A 80 9.92 9.16 0.01
CA GLY A 80 10.92 9.96 -0.71
C GLY A 80 12.27 9.27 -0.78
N THR A 81 12.72 8.64 0.32
CA THR A 81 13.97 7.86 0.31
C THR A 81 13.97 6.71 -0.71
N PHE A 82 12.83 6.01 -0.88
CA PHE A 82 12.73 4.96 -1.90
C PHE A 82 12.71 5.53 -3.30
N VAL A 83 11.96 6.61 -3.53
CA VAL A 83 11.86 7.28 -4.83
C VAL A 83 13.26 7.77 -5.27
N ASP A 84 13.94 8.51 -4.41
CA ASP A 84 15.30 9.01 -4.67
C ASP A 84 16.27 7.87 -4.95
N ALA A 85 16.28 6.84 -4.09
CA ALA A 85 17.18 5.69 -4.26
C ALA A 85 16.92 4.91 -5.56
N ALA A 86 15.65 4.74 -5.97
CA ALA A 86 15.30 4.08 -7.22
C ALA A 86 15.78 4.89 -8.43
N HIS A 87 15.49 6.19 -8.46
CA HIS A 87 15.90 7.07 -9.54
C HIS A 87 17.43 7.21 -9.63
N ASP A 88 18.14 7.34 -8.50
CA ASP A 88 19.61 7.34 -8.44
C ASP A 88 20.20 6.03 -9.00
N ALA A 89 19.52 4.90 -8.78
CA ALA A 89 19.91 3.61 -9.34
C ALA A 89 19.48 3.41 -10.80
N GLY A 90 18.74 4.35 -11.39
CA GLY A 90 18.19 4.26 -12.75
C GLY A 90 17.08 3.22 -12.90
N LEU A 91 16.29 3.01 -11.82
CA LEU A 91 15.09 2.17 -11.79
C LEU A 91 13.84 3.04 -11.80
N GLU A 92 12.78 2.56 -12.48
CA GLU A 92 11.44 3.11 -12.29
C GLU A 92 10.90 2.68 -10.92
N ILE A 93 10.01 3.48 -10.32
CA ILE A 93 9.33 3.13 -9.07
C ILE A 93 7.84 3.44 -9.14
N TYR A 94 7.04 2.47 -8.76
CA TYR A 94 5.58 2.54 -8.74
C TYR A 94 5.06 2.42 -7.31
N GLY A 95 4.15 3.33 -6.92
CA GLY A 95 3.45 3.23 -5.63
C GLY A 95 2.27 2.26 -5.73
N SER A 96 2.24 1.24 -4.86
CA SER A 96 1.14 0.27 -4.77
C SER A 96 0.20 0.61 -3.63
N PHE A 97 -1.10 0.52 -3.90
CA PHE A 97 -2.18 0.80 -2.96
C PHE A 97 -3.15 -0.39 -2.91
N ASN A 98 -3.39 -0.92 -1.72
CA ASN A 98 -4.50 -1.84 -1.47
C ASN A 98 -5.81 -1.04 -1.47
N THR A 99 -6.29 -0.66 -2.66
CA THR A 99 -7.28 0.40 -2.89
C THR A 99 -8.50 0.30 -1.96
N PHE A 100 -9.30 -0.72 -2.09
CA PHE A 100 -10.52 -0.85 -1.27
C PHE A 100 -10.34 -1.72 -0.02
N ALA A 101 -9.10 -2.08 0.34
CA ALA A 101 -8.84 -2.80 1.59
C ALA A 101 -8.74 -1.81 2.75
N GLU A 102 -9.80 -1.72 3.56
CA GLU A 102 -9.95 -0.73 4.62
C GLU A 102 -10.06 -1.37 6.02
N GLY A 103 -9.65 -2.63 6.14
CA GLY A 103 -9.59 -3.30 7.43
C GLY A 103 -8.76 -4.57 7.41
N ASN A 104 -7.93 -4.74 8.45
CA ASN A 104 -7.15 -5.95 8.67
C ASN A 104 -7.78 -6.78 9.80
N GLY A 105 -8.41 -7.89 9.45
CA GLY A 105 -9.12 -8.74 10.40
C GLY A 105 -8.22 -9.50 11.38
N VAL A 106 -6.93 -9.71 11.03
CA VAL A 106 -5.96 -10.37 11.92
C VAL A 106 -5.58 -9.46 13.09
N PHE A 107 -5.33 -8.17 12.81
CA PHE A 107 -4.94 -7.19 13.81
C PHE A 107 -6.12 -6.35 14.31
N ARG A 108 -7.32 -6.52 13.73
CA ARG A 108 -8.56 -5.79 14.04
C ARG A 108 -8.35 -4.27 14.05
N ARG A 109 -7.73 -3.75 12.98
CA ARG A 109 -7.42 -2.34 12.80
C ARG A 109 -7.75 -1.87 11.38
N GLY A 110 -7.92 -0.57 11.21
CA GLY A 110 -8.27 0.09 9.96
C GLY A 110 -9.62 0.79 10.03
N LEU A 111 -9.93 1.61 9.02
CA LEU A 111 -11.10 2.51 9.04
C LEU A 111 -12.44 1.79 9.26
N ILE A 112 -12.60 0.57 8.75
CA ILE A 112 -13.81 -0.24 9.00
C ILE A 112 -13.96 -0.62 10.48
N TYR A 113 -12.85 -0.74 11.23
CA TYR A 113 -12.91 -1.01 12.68
C TYR A 113 -13.00 0.27 13.51
N ASP A 114 -12.25 1.30 13.10
CA ASP A 114 -11.91 2.42 13.98
C ASP A 114 -12.69 3.71 13.67
N GLY A 115 -13.43 3.79 12.55
CA GLY A 115 -14.11 5.03 12.18
C GLY A 115 -15.33 4.86 11.28
N HIS A 116 -15.27 3.93 10.32
CA HIS A 116 -16.26 3.83 9.25
C HIS A 116 -16.78 2.40 9.04
N PRO A 117 -17.40 1.75 10.04
CA PRO A 117 -17.98 0.41 9.88
C PRO A 117 -19.05 0.35 8.79
N GLU A 118 -19.70 1.47 8.49
CA GLU A 118 -20.70 1.60 7.42
C GLU A 118 -20.10 1.52 6.01
N TRP A 119 -18.78 1.67 5.87
CA TRP A 119 -18.10 1.54 4.58
C TRP A 119 -17.90 0.10 4.14
N GLN A 120 -18.01 -0.86 5.06
CA GLN A 120 -17.74 -2.27 4.74
C GLN A 120 -18.61 -2.80 3.61
N ALA A 121 -18.01 -3.62 2.77
CA ALA A 121 -18.75 -4.38 1.77
C ALA A 121 -19.58 -5.50 2.44
N VAL A 122 -20.58 -5.97 1.71
CA VAL A 122 -21.46 -7.08 2.11
C VAL A 122 -21.18 -8.26 1.20
N ASN A 123 -20.95 -9.44 1.79
CA ASN A 123 -20.71 -10.67 1.06
C ASN A 123 -21.91 -11.62 1.17
N TYR A 124 -22.17 -12.37 0.11
CA TYR A 124 -23.09 -13.49 0.17
C TYR A 124 -22.39 -14.71 0.79
N VAL A 125 -22.92 -15.20 1.89
CA VAL A 125 -22.41 -16.40 2.59
C VAL A 125 -23.42 -17.53 2.40
N PRO A 126 -23.04 -18.67 1.80
CA PRO A 126 -23.95 -19.79 1.57
C PRO A 126 -24.63 -20.24 2.88
N GLY A 127 -25.95 -20.38 2.84
CA GLY A 127 -26.78 -20.76 4.00
C GLY A 127 -27.07 -19.64 5.01
N LYS A 128 -26.43 -18.47 4.89
CA LYS A 128 -26.64 -17.31 5.77
C LYS A 128 -27.18 -16.08 5.05
N GLY A 129 -26.99 -16.01 3.72
CA GLY A 129 -27.40 -14.84 2.93
C GLY A 129 -26.37 -13.72 2.91
N LEU A 130 -26.84 -12.48 2.78
CA LEU A 130 -25.98 -11.29 2.77
C LEU A 130 -25.50 -10.97 4.19
N MET A 131 -24.17 -10.88 4.36
CA MET A 131 -23.54 -10.58 5.65
C MET A 131 -22.53 -9.44 5.51
N PRO A 132 -22.55 -8.44 6.42
CA PRO A 132 -21.47 -7.47 6.57
C PRO A 132 -20.15 -8.17 6.87
N GLN A 133 -19.04 -7.66 6.32
CA GLN A 133 -17.74 -8.35 6.44
C GLN A 133 -17.24 -8.48 7.88
N LEU A 134 -17.57 -7.54 8.76
CA LEU A 134 -17.24 -7.61 10.20
C LEU A 134 -17.89 -8.82 10.92
N GLU A 135 -19.00 -9.34 10.38
CA GLU A 135 -19.75 -10.49 10.95
C GLU A 135 -19.27 -11.83 10.39
N ILE A 136 -18.41 -11.82 9.35
CA ILE A 136 -17.88 -13.04 8.74
C ILE A 136 -16.71 -13.54 9.57
N PRO A 137 -16.79 -14.78 10.14
CA PRO A 137 -15.69 -15.34 10.92
C PRO A 137 -14.40 -15.44 10.09
N ASP A 138 -13.26 -15.21 10.74
CA ASP A 138 -11.91 -15.38 10.19
C ASP A 138 -11.62 -14.55 8.91
N LYS A 139 -12.42 -13.53 8.65
CA LYS A 139 -12.20 -12.60 7.55
C LYS A 139 -10.88 -11.84 7.77
N LYS A 140 -9.90 -12.05 6.91
CA LYS A 140 -8.55 -11.50 7.08
C LYS A 140 -8.39 -10.08 6.56
N VAL A 141 -9.07 -9.76 5.46
CA VAL A 141 -9.07 -8.42 4.84
C VAL A 141 -10.51 -7.99 4.67
N LEU A 142 -10.83 -6.81 5.16
CA LEU A 142 -12.14 -6.19 4.98
C LEU A 142 -12.06 -5.13 3.89
N PHE A 143 -13.00 -5.22 2.95
CA PHE A 143 -13.11 -4.31 1.83
C PHE A 143 -14.18 -3.26 2.08
N ALA A 144 -13.88 -2.02 1.75
CA ALA A 144 -14.88 -0.99 1.63
C ALA A 144 -15.73 -1.21 0.36
N ASN A 145 -16.97 -0.75 0.41
CA ASN A 145 -17.89 -0.83 -0.72
C ASN A 145 -17.56 0.28 -1.74
N PRO A 146 -17.02 -0.04 -2.92
CA PRO A 146 -16.64 0.95 -3.92
C PRO A 146 -17.83 1.71 -4.56
N ALA A 147 -19.08 1.29 -4.30
CA ALA A 147 -20.25 2.03 -4.75
C ALA A 147 -20.60 3.24 -3.87
N LEU A 148 -19.98 3.38 -2.69
CA LEU A 148 -20.18 4.53 -1.82
C LEU A 148 -19.32 5.71 -2.28
N SER A 149 -19.93 6.87 -2.53
CA SER A 149 -19.20 8.08 -2.94
C SER A 149 -18.15 8.50 -1.91
N ALA A 150 -18.45 8.38 -0.61
CA ALA A 150 -17.51 8.68 0.45
C ALA A 150 -16.23 7.81 0.38
N VAL A 151 -16.36 6.53 0.02
CA VAL A 151 -15.22 5.64 -0.19
C VAL A 151 -14.43 6.06 -1.43
N GLN A 152 -15.11 6.38 -2.53
CA GLN A 152 -14.46 6.86 -3.76
C GLN A 152 -13.68 8.15 -3.50
N ASP A 153 -14.29 9.12 -2.83
CA ASP A 153 -13.68 10.41 -2.51
C ASP A 153 -12.44 10.24 -1.62
N HIS A 154 -12.52 9.34 -0.63
CA HIS A 154 -11.39 8.99 0.24
C HIS A 154 -10.20 8.42 -0.53
N GLU A 155 -10.43 7.40 -1.39
CA GLU A 155 -9.37 6.79 -2.18
C GLU A 155 -8.76 7.78 -3.19
N ILE A 156 -9.60 8.58 -3.85
CA ILE A 156 -9.14 9.63 -4.78
C ILE A 156 -8.28 10.66 -4.05
N ALA A 157 -8.63 11.04 -2.81
CA ALA A 157 -7.86 11.99 -2.02
C ALA A 157 -6.45 11.44 -1.72
N ILE A 158 -6.34 10.17 -1.30
CA ILE A 158 -5.05 9.50 -1.05
C ILE A 158 -4.20 9.45 -2.33
N PHE A 159 -4.78 9.07 -3.48
CA PHE A 159 -4.03 9.00 -4.75
C PHE A 159 -3.52 10.37 -5.20
N LYS A 160 -4.36 11.40 -5.10
CA LYS A 160 -3.97 12.78 -5.41
C LYS A 160 -2.84 13.26 -4.50
N GLU A 161 -2.96 12.99 -3.20
CA GLU A 161 -1.95 13.38 -2.22
C GLU A 161 -0.59 12.77 -2.55
N VAL A 162 -0.53 11.46 -2.80
CA VAL A 162 0.72 10.78 -3.14
C VAL A 162 1.31 11.27 -4.45
N ALA A 163 0.48 11.43 -5.49
CA ALA A 163 0.93 11.93 -6.79
C ALA A 163 1.45 13.37 -6.73
N GLN A 164 1.03 14.17 -5.73
CA GLN A 164 1.53 15.52 -5.51
C GLN A 164 2.79 15.58 -4.65
N LYS A 165 2.93 14.61 -3.71
CA LYS A 165 4.03 14.60 -2.75
C LYS A 165 5.29 13.90 -3.27
N TYR A 166 5.13 12.89 -4.14
CA TYR A 166 6.22 12.00 -4.53
C TYR A 166 6.26 11.78 -6.04
N ASP A 167 7.47 11.76 -6.59
CA ASP A 167 7.74 11.58 -8.03
C ASP A 167 7.77 10.10 -8.41
N PHE A 168 6.65 9.39 -8.19
CA PHE A 168 6.48 8.03 -8.70
C PHE A 168 6.33 8.02 -10.23
N ASP A 169 6.90 7.04 -10.91
CA ASP A 169 6.68 6.81 -12.35
C ASP A 169 5.25 6.35 -12.66
N GLY A 170 4.52 5.90 -11.66
CA GLY A 170 3.10 5.57 -11.75
C GLY A 170 2.53 5.00 -10.45
N LEU A 171 1.22 4.83 -10.42
CA LEU A 171 0.48 4.24 -9.30
C LEU A 171 -0.15 2.91 -9.73
N LEU A 172 -0.08 1.92 -8.84
CA LEU A 172 -0.66 0.61 -9.02
C LEU A 172 -1.82 0.42 -8.02
N LEU A 173 -3.02 0.27 -8.55
CA LEU A 173 -4.23 0.07 -7.77
C LEU A 173 -4.46 -1.43 -7.56
N ASP A 174 -3.81 -1.99 -6.53
CA ASP A 174 -4.10 -3.37 -6.10
C ASP A 174 -5.45 -3.38 -5.36
N ARG A 175 -6.14 -4.54 -5.38
CA ARG A 175 -7.46 -4.71 -4.76
C ARG A 175 -8.50 -3.64 -5.15
N GLY A 176 -8.38 -3.08 -6.36
CA GLY A 176 -9.34 -2.16 -6.97
C GLY A 176 -10.60 -2.90 -7.47
N ARG A 177 -11.23 -3.71 -6.60
CA ARG A 177 -12.34 -4.61 -6.93
C ARG A 177 -13.23 -4.87 -5.72
N TYR A 178 -14.40 -5.44 -5.95
CA TYR A 178 -15.15 -6.10 -4.88
C TYR A 178 -14.38 -7.33 -4.37
N ASP A 179 -14.65 -7.70 -3.12
CA ASP A 179 -14.07 -8.90 -2.49
C ASP A 179 -14.70 -10.20 -3.02
#